data_d2c861f78881a4e2eaa1b361d2d69efa
#
_entry.id   d2c861f78881a4e2eaa1b361d2d69efa
#
_cell.length_a   1.000
_cell.length_b   1.000
_cell.length_c   1.000
_cell.angle_alpha   90.00
_cell.angle_beta   90.00
_cell.angle_gamma   90.00
#
_symmetry.space_group_name_H-M   'P 1'
#
loop_
_entity.id
_entity.type
_entity.pdbx_description
1 polymer ?
#
loop_
_entity_poly.entity_id
_entity_poly.type
_entity_poly.pdbx_seq_one_letter_code
_entity_poly.pdbx_strand_id
1 'polypeptide(L)'
;YSPLPDGSRDGTYFLNTYKPETKSIFEAESVAFHEAIPGHHLDRTIAVELEDVPDFQKYVASTAFVEGWGLYSEQLANEMGLYSNDIQQLGRLGNDAWRACRLVLDTGMHGMGWSRDEAIKFFRANSPIEEINANIETDRYIAWPGQACSYKMGQLKIEELRRKAENELGNMFDI
;
A
#
# COMPACT_ATOMS: atom_id res chain seq x y z
N TYR A 1 -7.90 6.31 -10.47
CA TYR A 1 -9.13 7.09 -10.22
C TYR A 1 -10.22 6.17 -9.73
N SER A 2 -10.93 6.56 -8.65
CA SER A 2 -12.10 5.85 -8.17
C SER A 2 -13.27 5.92 -9.15
N PRO A 3 -14.19 4.93 -9.14
CA PRO A 3 -15.43 5.03 -9.89
C PRO A 3 -16.25 6.23 -9.42
N LEU A 4 -17.11 6.76 -10.30
CA LEU A 4 -18.07 7.80 -9.88
C LEU A 4 -19.29 7.15 -9.21
N PRO A 5 -19.84 7.80 -8.15
CA PRO A 5 -20.99 7.26 -7.41
C PRO A 5 -22.25 6.99 -8.25
N ASP A 6 -22.40 7.75 -9.33
CA ASP A 6 -23.54 7.64 -10.26
C ASP A 6 -23.35 6.57 -11.35
N GLY A 7 -22.24 5.83 -11.31
CA GLY A 7 -21.91 4.79 -12.29
C GLY A 7 -21.56 5.31 -13.69
N SER A 8 -21.44 6.63 -13.88
CA SER A 8 -21.15 7.24 -15.19
C SER A 8 -19.72 7.05 -15.66
N ARG A 9 -18.81 6.67 -14.75
CA ARG A 9 -17.41 6.36 -15.05
C ARG A 9 -16.89 5.26 -14.14
N ASP A 10 -16.33 4.23 -14.75
CA ASP A 10 -15.63 3.15 -14.03
C ASP A 10 -14.33 3.65 -13.39
N GLY A 11 -13.88 2.92 -12.36
CA GLY A 11 -12.55 3.10 -11.80
C GLY A 11 -11.48 2.80 -12.83
N THR A 12 -10.39 3.54 -12.82
CA THR A 12 -9.32 3.41 -13.82
C THR A 12 -7.96 3.38 -13.16
N TYR A 13 -7.21 2.31 -13.39
CA TYR A 13 -5.80 2.20 -13.05
C TYR A 13 -4.94 2.67 -14.23
N PHE A 14 -4.00 3.58 -13.98
CA PHE A 14 -3.08 4.11 -15.00
C PHE A 14 -1.68 3.55 -14.80
N LEU A 15 -1.20 2.80 -15.77
CA LEU A 15 0.19 2.39 -15.81
C LEU A 15 1.06 3.50 -16.41
N ASN A 16 2.09 3.92 -15.68
CA ASN A 16 3.06 4.89 -16.19
C ASN A 16 4.01 4.21 -17.19
N THR A 17 3.82 4.49 -18.47
CA THR A 17 4.61 3.92 -19.57
C THR A 17 5.77 4.84 -20.02
N TYR A 18 6.04 5.93 -19.28
CA TYR A 18 7.19 6.78 -19.59
C TYR A 18 8.51 6.06 -19.28
N LYS A 19 9.37 5.93 -20.29
CA LYS A 19 10.65 5.22 -20.23
C LYS A 19 10.52 3.82 -19.62
N PRO A 20 9.75 2.91 -20.22
CA PRO A 20 9.46 1.59 -19.65
C PRO A 20 10.73 0.75 -19.44
N GLU A 21 11.77 0.97 -20.24
CA GLU A 21 13.07 0.32 -20.13
C GLU A 21 13.82 0.63 -18.83
N THR A 22 13.43 1.69 -18.11
CA THR A 22 13.99 2.05 -16.80
C THR A 22 13.17 1.53 -15.62
N LYS A 23 12.05 0.87 -15.88
CA LYS A 23 11.16 0.38 -14.85
C LYS A 23 11.46 -1.09 -14.56
N SER A 24 11.59 -1.42 -13.29
CA SER A 24 11.66 -2.82 -12.90
C SER A 24 10.29 -3.49 -13.06
N ILE A 25 10.27 -4.66 -13.69
CA ILE A 25 9.04 -5.43 -13.88
C ILE A 25 8.68 -6.29 -12.68
N PHE A 26 9.62 -6.53 -11.76
CA PHE A 26 9.39 -7.43 -10.61
C PHE A 26 8.42 -6.86 -9.57
N GLU A 27 8.14 -5.57 -9.60
CA GLU A 27 7.14 -4.93 -8.74
C GLU A 27 5.77 -4.77 -9.42
N ALA A 28 5.67 -5.09 -10.71
CA ALA A 28 4.51 -4.73 -11.52
C ALA A 28 3.21 -5.39 -11.02
N GLU A 29 3.26 -6.67 -10.67
CA GLU A 29 2.07 -7.38 -10.16
C GLU A 29 1.70 -6.91 -8.76
N SER A 30 2.68 -6.68 -7.89
CA SER A 30 2.44 -6.15 -6.55
C SER A 30 1.73 -4.80 -6.59
N VAL A 31 2.22 -3.88 -7.44
CA VAL A 31 1.57 -2.57 -7.64
C VAL A 31 0.18 -2.74 -8.27
N ALA A 32 0.00 -3.66 -9.22
CA ALA A 32 -1.31 -3.91 -9.81
C ALA A 32 -2.32 -4.44 -8.77
N PHE A 33 -1.92 -5.34 -7.88
CA PHE A 33 -2.78 -5.83 -6.78
C PHE A 33 -3.07 -4.76 -5.74
N HIS A 34 -2.13 -3.85 -5.50
CA HIS A 34 -2.32 -2.68 -4.63
C HIS A 34 -3.37 -1.72 -5.20
N GLU A 35 -3.24 -1.36 -6.47
CA GLU A 35 -4.07 -0.35 -7.11
C GLU A 35 -5.42 -0.88 -7.62
N ALA A 36 -5.44 -2.12 -8.14
CA ALA A 36 -6.63 -2.69 -8.77
C ALA A 36 -7.38 -3.64 -7.83
N ILE A 37 -7.35 -4.94 -8.11
CA ILE A 37 -8.05 -5.99 -7.37
C ILE A 37 -7.02 -6.98 -6.82
N PRO A 38 -7.04 -7.26 -5.50
CA PRO A 38 -8.05 -6.92 -4.48
C PRO A 38 -7.85 -5.56 -3.77
N GLY A 39 -7.02 -4.65 -4.30
CA GLY A 39 -6.60 -3.40 -3.68
C GLY A 39 -7.60 -2.25 -3.75
N HIS A 40 -7.08 -1.04 -3.98
CA HIS A 40 -7.84 0.21 -3.90
C HIS A 40 -9.10 0.24 -4.76
N HIS A 41 -9.05 -0.29 -5.97
CA HIS A 41 -10.21 -0.27 -6.86
C HIS A 41 -11.37 -1.07 -6.26
N LEU A 42 -11.10 -2.28 -5.79
CA LEU A 42 -12.13 -3.12 -5.17
C LEU A 42 -12.71 -2.48 -3.92
N ASP A 43 -11.86 -2.01 -3.00
CA ASP A 43 -12.28 -1.33 -1.77
C ASP A 43 -13.17 -0.14 -2.05
N ARG A 44 -12.77 0.74 -2.98
CA ARG A 44 -13.55 1.93 -3.32
C ARG A 44 -14.87 1.60 -4.01
N THR A 45 -14.88 0.58 -4.86
CA THR A 45 -16.13 0.12 -5.52
C THR A 45 -17.12 -0.42 -4.49
N ILE A 46 -16.68 -1.32 -3.61
CA ILE A 46 -17.52 -1.86 -2.53
C ILE A 46 -18.03 -0.74 -1.62
N ALA A 47 -17.16 0.18 -1.20
CA ALA A 47 -17.56 1.27 -0.32
C ALA A 47 -18.69 2.14 -0.90
N VAL A 48 -18.66 2.40 -2.20
CA VAL A 48 -19.72 3.18 -2.90
C VAL A 48 -21.02 2.40 -3.02
N GLU A 49 -20.96 1.08 -3.21
CA GLU A 49 -22.12 0.19 -3.37
C GLU A 49 -22.84 -0.12 -2.04
N LEU A 50 -22.22 0.10 -0.89
CA LEU A 50 -22.86 -0.12 0.41
C LEU A 50 -24.09 0.81 0.58
N GLU A 51 -25.26 0.22 0.84
CA GLU A 51 -26.53 0.99 0.97
C GLU A 51 -26.76 1.53 2.39
N ASP A 52 -26.44 0.73 3.42
CA ASP A 52 -26.80 1.00 4.82
C ASP A 52 -25.69 1.70 5.64
N VAL A 53 -24.81 2.45 4.98
CA VAL A 53 -23.74 3.20 5.67
C VAL A 53 -23.83 4.69 5.36
N PRO A 54 -23.53 5.57 6.33
CA PRO A 54 -23.52 7.02 6.11
C PRO A 54 -22.53 7.42 5.01
N ASP A 55 -22.86 8.49 4.28
CA ASP A 55 -22.03 8.99 3.17
C ASP A 55 -20.58 9.27 3.55
N PHE A 56 -20.33 9.75 4.77
CA PHE A 56 -18.96 10.01 5.21
C PHE A 56 -18.12 8.72 5.28
N GLN A 57 -18.71 7.55 5.51
CA GLN A 57 -18.00 6.27 5.49
C GLN A 57 -17.71 5.79 4.06
N LYS A 58 -18.52 6.19 3.09
CA LYS A 58 -18.31 5.87 1.67
C LYS A 58 -17.20 6.72 1.06
N TYR A 59 -17.15 8.01 1.40
CA TYR A 59 -16.33 8.99 0.69
C TYR A 59 -15.15 9.53 1.48
N VAL A 60 -15.15 9.41 2.81
CA VAL A 60 -14.06 9.87 3.68
C VAL A 60 -13.44 8.67 4.37
N ALA A 61 -12.22 8.34 3.98
CA ALA A 61 -11.45 7.28 4.62
C ALA A 61 -10.15 7.83 5.21
N SER A 62 -9.69 7.26 6.32
CA SER A 62 -8.36 7.59 6.82
C SER A 62 -7.29 7.09 5.85
N THR A 63 -6.23 7.86 5.64
CA THR A 63 -5.11 7.45 4.79
C THR A 63 -4.51 6.12 5.25
N ALA A 64 -4.49 5.85 6.56
CA ALA A 64 -4.02 4.59 7.10
C ALA A 64 -4.90 3.39 6.70
N PHE A 65 -6.22 3.57 6.62
CA PHE A 65 -7.10 2.51 6.10
C PHE A 65 -6.86 2.30 4.60
N VAL A 66 -6.88 3.37 3.81
CA VAL A 66 -6.74 3.29 2.35
C VAL A 66 -5.41 2.62 1.97
N GLU A 67 -4.30 3.18 2.41
CA GLU A 67 -2.96 2.69 2.06
C GLU A 67 -2.64 1.36 2.74
N GLY A 68 -3.16 1.16 3.95
CA GLY A 68 -3.03 -0.11 4.66
C GLY A 68 -3.76 -1.25 3.96
N TRP A 69 -4.95 -0.99 3.42
CA TRP A 69 -5.67 -1.95 2.59
C TRP A 69 -4.89 -2.29 1.32
N GLY A 70 -4.38 -1.28 0.59
CA GLY A 70 -3.55 -1.52 -0.60
C GLY A 70 -2.34 -2.40 -0.29
N LEU A 71 -1.61 -2.11 0.78
CA LEU A 71 -0.46 -2.93 1.17
C LEU A 71 -0.85 -4.33 1.67
N TYR A 72 -1.97 -4.45 2.41
CA TYR A 72 -2.53 -5.73 2.83
C TYR A 72 -2.98 -6.57 1.63
N SER A 73 -3.57 -5.96 0.61
CA SER A 73 -4.05 -6.65 -0.58
C SER A 73 -2.91 -7.27 -1.42
N GLU A 74 -1.70 -6.70 -1.38
CA GLU A 74 -0.51 -7.32 -1.96
C GLU A 74 -0.20 -8.68 -1.30
N GLN A 75 -0.33 -8.76 0.02
CA GLN A 75 -0.18 -10.01 0.77
C GLN A 75 -1.34 -10.96 0.52
N LEU A 76 -2.58 -10.47 0.52
CA LEU A 76 -3.77 -11.25 0.23
C LEU A 76 -3.69 -11.91 -1.15
N ALA A 77 -3.25 -11.16 -2.17
CA ALA A 77 -3.01 -11.70 -3.50
C ALA A 77 -1.99 -12.84 -3.52
N ASN A 78 -0.96 -12.78 -2.65
CA ASN A 78 -0.01 -13.87 -2.47
C ASN A 78 -0.67 -15.11 -1.84
N GLU A 79 -1.49 -14.94 -0.83
CA GLU A 79 -2.23 -16.04 -0.20
C GLU A 79 -3.21 -16.71 -1.16
N MET A 80 -3.79 -15.93 -2.07
CA MET A 80 -4.67 -16.40 -3.15
C MET A 80 -3.91 -17.07 -4.31
N GLY A 81 -2.57 -17.04 -4.31
CA GLY A 81 -1.74 -17.64 -5.37
C GLY A 81 -1.80 -16.88 -6.71
N LEU A 82 -2.02 -15.57 -6.69
CA LEU A 82 -2.21 -14.75 -7.89
C LEU A 82 -0.90 -14.28 -8.54
N TYR A 83 0.23 -14.34 -7.82
CA TYR A 83 1.53 -13.98 -8.41
C TYR A 83 1.99 -15.00 -9.43
N SER A 84 2.41 -14.54 -10.60
CA SER A 84 2.75 -15.40 -11.73
C SER A 84 4.04 -16.21 -11.52
N ASN A 85 4.97 -15.74 -10.68
CA ASN A 85 6.25 -16.40 -10.42
C ASN A 85 6.95 -15.82 -9.18
N ASP A 86 8.05 -16.48 -8.75
CA ASP A 86 8.83 -16.10 -7.57
C ASP A 86 9.49 -14.72 -7.69
N ILE A 87 9.78 -14.23 -8.89
CA ILE A 87 10.37 -12.90 -9.10
C ILE A 87 9.35 -11.82 -8.74
N GLN A 88 8.09 -12.00 -9.12
CA GLN A 88 7.01 -11.09 -8.75
C GLN A 88 6.73 -11.12 -7.24
N GLN A 89 6.82 -12.30 -6.62
CA GLN A 89 6.73 -12.41 -5.15
C GLN A 89 7.91 -11.71 -4.45
N LEU A 90 9.12 -11.79 -5.00
CA LEU A 90 10.27 -11.05 -4.48
C LEU A 90 10.02 -9.53 -4.57
N GLY A 91 9.40 -9.06 -5.65
CA GLY A 91 8.98 -7.66 -5.80
C GLY A 91 8.02 -7.22 -4.69
N ARG A 92 7.04 -8.07 -4.36
CA ARG A 92 6.14 -7.83 -3.22
C ARG A 92 6.90 -7.67 -1.90
N LEU A 93 7.85 -8.56 -1.63
CA LEU A 93 8.68 -8.47 -0.41
C LEU A 93 9.52 -7.19 -0.39
N GLY A 94 10.04 -6.77 -1.54
CA GLY A 94 10.72 -5.48 -1.69
C GLY A 94 9.82 -4.29 -1.38
N ASN A 95 8.60 -4.33 -1.87
CA ASN A 95 7.57 -3.33 -1.60
C ASN A 95 7.17 -3.30 -0.11
N ASP A 96 7.03 -4.45 0.53
CA ASP A 96 6.73 -4.54 1.96
C ASP A 96 7.87 -3.97 2.82
N ALA A 97 9.12 -4.33 2.51
CA ALA A 97 10.32 -3.78 3.16
C ALA A 97 10.39 -2.25 3.00
N TRP A 98 10.11 -1.74 1.80
CA TRP A 98 10.05 -0.31 1.55
C TRP A 98 9.04 0.38 2.48
N ARG A 99 7.79 -0.14 2.55
CA ARG A 99 6.73 0.45 3.41
C ARG A 99 7.05 0.32 4.89
N ALA A 100 7.75 -0.73 5.31
CA ALA A 100 8.27 -0.85 6.67
C ALA A 100 9.34 0.23 6.97
N CYS A 101 10.26 0.48 6.04
CA CYS A 101 11.25 1.56 6.16
C CYS A 101 10.58 2.93 6.33
N ARG A 102 9.44 3.19 5.67
CA ARG A 102 8.72 4.47 5.79
C ARG A 102 8.38 4.83 7.23
N LEU A 103 8.02 3.84 8.08
CA LEU A 103 7.74 4.09 9.50
C LEU A 103 8.96 4.67 10.22
N VAL A 104 10.14 4.12 9.94
CA VAL A 104 11.40 4.54 10.57
C VAL A 104 11.87 5.89 10.02
N LEU A 105 11.76 6.07 8.70
CA LEU A 105 12.22 7.28 8.02
C LEU A 105 11.42 8.51 8.43
N ASP A 106 10.10 8.42 8.40
CA ASP A 106 9.21 9.53 8.74
C ASP A 106 9.39 9.93 10.21
N THR A 107 9.30 8.96 11.12
CA THR A 107 9.49 9.22 12.55
C THR A 107 10.94 9.63 12.89
N GLY A 108 11.93 9.09 12.20
CA GLY A 108 13.33 9.47 12.34
C GLY A 108 13.56 10.93 11.99
N MET A 109 13.06 11.37 10.85
CA MET A 109 13.24 12.77 10.42
C MET A 109 12.40 13.75 11.24
N HIS A 110 11.12 13.47 11.46
CA HIS A 110 10.21 14.45 12.09
C HIS A 110 10.17 14.37 13.61
N GLY A 111 10.51 13.24 14.22
CA GLY A 111 10.47 13.04 15.67
C GLY A 111 11.84 12.91 16.33
N MET A 112 12.85 12.44 15.61
CA MET A 112 14.17 12.11 16.18
C MET A 112 15.31 12.96 15.62
N GLY A 113 15.01 13.91 14.72
CA GLY A 113 15.99 14.85 14.19
C GLY A 113 16.97 14.27 13.18
N TRP A 114 16.61 13.17 12.51
CA TRP A 114 17.44 12.63 11.43
C TRP A 114 17.56 13.62 10.28
N SER A 115 18.77 13.73 9.76
CA SER A 115 19.02 14.42 8.52
C SER A 115 18.48 13.64 7.33
N ARG A 116 18.30 14.33 6.20
CA ARG A 116 17.93 13.71 4.91
C ARG A 116 18.91 12.59 4.53
N ASP A 117 20.21 12.83 4.71
CA ASP A 117 21.24 11.85 4.32
C ASP A 117 21.23 10.59 5.21
N GLU A 118 20.97 10.74 6.50
CA GLU A 118 20.77 9.61 7.42
C GLU A 118 19.56 8.78 7.00
N ALA A 119 18.46 9.42 6.64
CA ALA A 119 17.26 8.77 6.15
C ALA A 119 17.54 7.98 4.86
N ILE A 120 18.19 8.58 3.86
CA ILE A 120 18.55 7.90 2.59
C ILE A 120 19.48 6.72 2.85
N LYS A 121 20.47 6.88 3.73
CA LYS A 121 21.40 5.80 4.09
C LYS A 121 20.66 4.62 4.72
N PHE A 122 19.76 4.88 5.66
CA PHE A 122 18.92 3.84 6.28
C PHE A 122 18.05 3.14 5.23
N PHE A 123 17.40 3.92 4.38
CA PHE A 123 16.49 3.40 3.34
C PHE A 123 17.16 2.40 2.42
N ARG A 124 18.33 2.77 1.88
CA ARG A 124 19.11 1.92 0.98
C ARG A 124 19.72 0.69 1.66
N ALA A 125 19.98 0.78 2.96
CA ALA A 125 20.51 -0.36 3.72
C ALA A 125 19.45 -1.41 4.07
N ASN A 126 18.16 -1.04 4.06
CA ASN A 126 17.06 -1.88 4.57
C ASN A 126 15.97 -2.19 3.55
N SER A 127 16.10 -1.70 2.31
CA SER A 127 15.18 -2.03 1.22
C SER A 127 15.91 -2.07 -0.12
N PRO A 128 15.38 -2.79 -1.13
CA PRO A 128 15.99 -2.86 -2.46
C PRO A 128 15.79 -1.60 -3.30
N ILE A 129 15.45 -0.48 -2.68
CA ILE A 129 15.15 0.77 -3.38
C ILE A 129 16.38 1.33 -4.11
N GLU A 130 16.21 1.74 -5.35
CA GLU A 130 17.25 2.41 -6.12
C GLU A 130 17.56 3.81 -5.55
N GLU A 131 18.80 4.27 -5.71
CA GLU A 131 19.27 5.54 -5.15
C GLU A 131 18.42 6.74 -5.57
N ILE A 132 18.05 6.80 -6.85
CA ILE A 132 17.21 7.90 -7.36
C ILE A 132 15.85 7.93 -6.70
N ASN A 133 15.23 6.77 -6.53
CA ASN A 133 13.93 6.63 -5.87
C ASN A 133 14.02 6.91 -4.37
N ALA A 134 15.10 6.48 -3.70
CA ALA A 134 15.34 6.78 -2.30
C ALA A 134 15.42 8.29 -2.04
N ASN A 135 16.07 9.04 -2.93
CA ASN A 135 16.15 10.49 -2.87
C ASN A 135 14.77 11.15 -3.03
N ILE A 136 14.05 10.78 -4.10
CA ILE A 136 12.72 11.35 -4.42
C ILE A 136 11.72 11.07 -3.29
N GLU A 137 11.69 9.84 -2.81
CA GLU A 137 10.77 9.45 -1.74
C GLU A 137 11.12 10.08 -0.39
N THR A 138 12.40 10.23 -0.06
CA THR A 138 12.79 10.94 1.16
C THR A 138 12.35 12.39 1.12
N ASP A 139 12.50 13.08 -0.01
CA ASP A 139 12.03 14.45 -0.20
C ASP A 139 10.49 14.54 -0.09
N ARG A 140 9.77 13.55 -0.61
CA ARG A 140 8.32 13.42 -0.44
C ARG A 140 7.93 13.29 1.02
N TYR A 141 8.64 12.48 1.82
CA TYR A 141 8.33 12.30 3.25
C TYR A 141 8.61 13.57 4.04
N ILE A 142 9.66 14.30 3.71
CA ILE A 142 9.95 15.61 4.30
C ILE A 142 8.82 16.61 4.05
N ALA A 143 8.30 16.62 2.81
CA ALA A 143 7.24 17.54 2.41
C ALA A 143 5.84 17.16 2.94
N TRP A 144 5.64 15.88 3.33
CA TRP A 144 4.34 15.37 3.74
C TRP A 144 4.45 14.48 5.01
N PRO A 145 4.71 15.07 6.19
CA PRO A 145 4.90 14.34 7.43
C PRO A 145 3.73 13.42 7.78
N GLY A 146 4.05 12.20 8.20
CA GLY A 146 3.08 11.21 8.67
C GLY A 146 2.37 10.39 7.56
N GLN A 147 2.31 10.89 6.32
CA GLN A 147 1.66 10.15 5.23
C GLN A 147 2.37 8.82 4.95
N ALA A 148 3.69 8.81 4.96
CA ALA A 148 4.49 7.62 4.71
C ALA A 148 4.25 6.50 5.75
N CYS A 149 3.87 6.83 6.99
CA CYS A 149 3.55 5.87 8.04
C CYS A 149 2.24 5.13 7.78
N SER A 150 1.32 5.71 7.02
CA SER A 150 -0.05 5.20 6.83
C SER A 150 -0.10 3.77 6.29
N TYR A 151 0.74 3.45 5.35
CA TYR A 151 0.81 2.14 4.68
C TYR A 151 1.00 0.99 5.68
N LYS A 152 2.11 0.98 6.37
CA LYS A 152 2.47 -0.13 7.27
C LYS A 152 1.64 -0.13 8.55
N MET A 153 1.31 1.05 9.10
CA MET A 153 0.42 1.14 10.26
C MET A 153 -0.96 0.57 9.97
N GLY A 154 -1.52 0.91 8.81
CA GLY A 154 -2.81 0.40 8.38
C GLY A 154 -2.79 -1.10 8.13
N GLN A 155 -1.81 -1.61 7.40
CA GLN A 155 -1.63 -3.05 7.16
C GLN A 155 -1.54 -3.83 8.48
N LEU A 156 -0.67 -3.41 9.40
CA LEU A 156 -0.50 -4.09 10.69
C LEU A 156 -1.81 -4.13 11.49
N LYS A 157 -2.63 -3.06 11.41
CA LYS A 157 -3.92 -3.02 12.08
C LYS A 157 -4.94 -3.94 11.43
N ILE A 158 -4.99 -4.01 10.11
CA ILE A 158 -5.85 -4.94 9.37
C ILE A 158 -5.48 -6.39 9.71
N GLU A 159 -4.19 -6.73 9.70
CA GLU A 159 -3.72 -8.06 10.07
C GLU A 159 -4.02 -8.43 11.54
N GLU A 160 -3.91 -7.47 12.45
CA GLU A 160 -4.31 -7.66 13.87
C GLU A 160 -5.79 -8.02 13.98
N LEU A 161 -6.66 -7.26 13.27
CA LEU A 161 -8.10 -7.47 13.28
C LEU A 161 -8.48 -8.81 12.61
N ARG A 162 -7.81 -9.15 11.51
CA ARG A 162 -7.97 -10.45 10.85
C ARG A 162 -7.64 -11.60 11.79
N ARG A 163 -6.45 -11.58 12.41
CA ARG A 163 -6.05 -12.62 13.39
C ARG A 163 -7.03 -12.74 14.54
N LYS A 164 -7.59 -11.61 15.02
CA LYS A 164 -8.62 -11.62 16.04
C LYS A 164 -9.88 -12.33 15.56
N ALA A 165 -10.36 -11.99 14.37
CA ALA A 165 -11.54 -12.61 13.76
C ALA A 165 -11.33 -14.11 13.51
N GLU A 166 -10.18 -14.52 12.99
CA GLU A 166 -9.81 -15.93 12.81
C GLU A 166 -9.88 -16.71 14.12
N ASN A 167 -9.35 -16.13 15.21
CA ASN A 167 -9.37 -16.77 16.53
C ASN A 167 -10.78 -16.86 17.16
N GLU A 168 -11.62 -15.83 16.96
CA GLU A 168 -12.96 -15.78 17.53
C GLU A 168 -13.98 -16.61 16.74
N LEU A 169 -13.87 -16.64 15.42
CA LEU A 169 -14.82 -17.31 14.52
C LEU A 169 -14.39 -18.74 14.17
N GLY A 170 -13.10 -19.07 14.26
CA GLY A 170 -12.59 -20.40 13.91
C GLY A 170 -13.03 -20.82 12.51
N ASN A 171 -13.72 -21.96 12.41
CA ASN A 171 -14.19 -22.48 11.11
C ASN A 171 -15.31 -21.65 10.45
N MET A 172 -15.83 -20.64 11.11
CA MET A 172 -16.81 -19.70 10.54
C MET A 172 -16.14 -18.46 9.94
N PHE A 173 -14.83 -18.32 10.10
CA PHE A 173 -14.08 -17.23 9.45
C PHE A 173 -14.03 -17.45 7.96
N ASP A 174 -14.40 -16.42 7.20
CA ASP A 174 -14.26 -16.33 5.75
C ASP A 174 -13.68 -14.95 5.40
N ILE A 175 -12.85 -14.87 4.35
CA ILE A 175 -12.15 -13.65 3.95
C ILE A 175 -12.63 -13.19 2.58
#